data_401b25d3d6d1fe64e14f335a32066a25
#
_entry.id   401b25d3d6d1fe64e14f335a32066a25
#
_cell.length_a   1.000
_cell.length_b   1.000
_cell.length_c   1.000
_cell.angle_alpha   90.00
_cell.angle_beta   90.00
_cell.angle_gamma   90.00
#
_symmetry.space_group_name_H-M   'P 1'
#
loop_
_entity.id
_entity.type
_entity.pdbx_description
1 polymer ?
#
loop_
_entity_poly.entity_id
_entity_poly.type
_entity_poly.pdbx_seq_one_letter_code
_entity_poly.pdbx_strand_id
1 'polypeptide(L)'
;MKKFKYLKISNTKKLRYIDNYFKKKLYIIFLPGFMSDIDGKKPQAFKKYAIKNKLGFLAIEYSGHGKSTGKFTKGNITKWSNDAKNSIKKIVKRNKFILVGSSMGAWISLNQFKYFKKQIFGFVGIGSAPEFLEKLMWKKFTKKMKKEIKTKGIITIRHGQSNFRDKLNEYPITYQLIKDGRKNKVLSKKIRSKIKITMVHGSKDEVVPVSFSRKVLSLFPSAQRKLVLIKNGDHSLSNQAPLKKIIKELNNVVKDII
;
A
#
# COMPACT_ATOMS: atom_id res chain seq x y z
N MET A 1 -23.91 -6.26 2.83
CA MET A 1 -23.55 -4.98 3.48
C MET A 1 -22.05 -4.92 3.79
N LYS A 2 -21.41 -3.76 3.54
CA LYS A 2 -20.00 -3.51 3.95
C LYS A 2 -19.98 -3.32 5.48
N LYS A 3 -19.59 -4.35 6.23
CA LYS A 3 -19.44 -4.21 7.68
C LYS A 3 -18.05 -3.69 7.99
N PHE A 4 -17.92 -2.37 8.22
CA PHE A 4 -16.68 -1.76 8.71
C PHE A 4 -16.58 -1.93 10.21
N LYS A 5 -15.34 -2.11 10.67
CA LYS A 5 -15.03 -2.22 12.09
C LYS A 5 -13.97 -1.19 12.46
N TYR A 6 -13.86 -0.92 13.74
CA TYR A 6 -12.83 -0.04 14.27
C TYR A 6 -11.95 -0.79 15.27
N LEU A 7 -10.65 -0.74 15.01
CA LEU A 7 -9.64 -1.29 15.90
C LEU A 7 -9.15 -0.18 16.84
N LYS A 8 -9.42 -0.31 18.13
CA LYS A 8 -8.89 0.60 19.15
C LYS A 8 -7.39 0.35 19.30
N ILE A 9 -6.58 1.36 19.00
CA ILE A 9 -5.12 1.35 19.16
C ILE A 9 -4.75 1.99 20.51
N SER A 10 -5.40 3.08 20.87
CA SER A 10 -5.32 3.76 22.17
C SER A 10 -6.68 4.37 22.53
N ASN A 11 -6.77 5.10 23.65
CA ASN A 11 -8.02 5.78 24.04
C ASN A 11 -8.50 6.79 22.98
N THR A 12 -7.57 7.45 22.29
CA THR A 12 -7.87 8.49 21.30
C THR A 12 -7.71 8.03 19.85
N LYS A 13 -7.24 6.78 19.61
CA LYS A 13 -6.90 6.31 18.28
C LYS A 13 -7.66 5.04 17.90
N LYS A 14 -8.52 5.16 16.87
CA LYS A 14 -9.25 4.05 16.25
C LYS A 14 -8.93 3.99 14.76
N LEU A 15 -8.60 2.81 14.25
CA LEU A 15 -8.37 2.57 12.83
C LEU A 15 -9.56 1.81 12.24
N ARG A 16 -10.12 2.33 11.14
CA ARG A 16 -11.15 1.62 10.40
C ARG A 16 -10.53 0.47 9.61
N TYR A 17 -11.21 -0.65 9.57
CA TYR A 17 -10.78 -1.81 8.81
C TYR A 17 -11.95 -2.64 8.29
N ILE A 18 -11.68 -3.49 7.33
CA ILE A 18 -12.57 -4.52 6.81
C ILE A 18 -11.89 -5.87 7.03
N ASP A 19 -12.61 -6.82 7.57
CA ASP A 19 -12.21 -8.22 7.60
C ASP A 19 -13.34 -9.12 7.09
N ASN A 20 -12.99 -10.38 6.84
CA ASN A 20 -13.96 -11.47 6.77
C ASN A 20 -13.70 -12.40 7.97
N TYR A 21 -14.73 -12.72 8.69
CA TYR A 21 -14.66 -13.49 9.93
C TYR A 21 -14.43 -14.99 9.65
N PHE A 22 -13.27 -15.36 9.09
CA PHE A 22 -12.90 -16.76 8.99
C PHE A 22 -11.65 -17.03 9.86
N LYS A 23 -11.74 -18.00 10.78
CA LYS A 23 -10.57 -18.60 11.45
C LYS A 23 -9.74 -19.34 10.42
N LYS A 24 -8.93 -18.68 9.61
CA LYS A 24 -8.18 -19.29 8.51
C LYS A 24 -6.68 -19.23 8.75
N LYS A 25 -5.97 -20.22 8.21
CA LYS A 25 -4.51 -20.32 8.31
C LYS A 25 -3.78 -19.33 7.39
N LEU A 26 -4.43 -18.81 6.32
CA LEU A 26 -3.86 -17.86 5.37
C LEU A 26 -4.75 -16.65 5.19
N TYR A 27 -4.18 -15.45 5.27
CA TYR A 27 -4.85 -14.16 5.09
C TYR A 27 -4.35 -13.42 3.86
N ILE A 28 -5.22 -12.64 3.23
CA ILE A 28 -4.86 -11.58 2.28
C ILE A 28 -4.96 -10.25 3.02
N ILE A 29 -3.88 -9.49 3.06
CA ILE A 29 -3.82 -8.18 3.71
C ILE A 29 -3.66 -7.12 2.65
N PHE A 30 -4.67 -6.26 2.50
CA PHE A 30 -4.64 -5.13 1.57
C PHE A 30 -4.20 -3.84 2.29
N LEU A 31 -3.16 -3.19 1.76
CA LEU A 31 -2.61 -1.93 2.21
C LEU A 31 -2.83 -0.86 1.14
N PRO A 32 -3.66 0.18 1.40
CA PRO A 32 -4.03 1.20 0.41
C PRO A 32 -2.90 2.18 0.10
N GLY A 33 -3.10 3.00 -0.93
CA GLY A 33 -2.20 4.06 -1.35
C GLY A 33 -2.27 5.32 -0.49
N PHE A 34 -1.49 6.31 -0.89
CA PHE A 34 -1.45 7.65 -0.30
C PHE A 34 -2.82 8.34 -0.46
N MET A 35 -3.35 8.92 0.61
CA MET A 35 -4.68 9.54 0.68
C MET A 35 -5.85 8.66 0.23
N SER A 36 -5.66 7.35 0.18
CA SER A 36 -6.71 6.40 -0.20
C SER A 36 -7.41 5.82 1.03
N ASP A 37 -8.69 5.50 0.85
CA ASP A 37 -9.51 4.75 1.81
C ASP A 37 -9.61 3.26 1.44
N ILE A 38 -10.48 2.55 2.15
CA ILE A 38 -10.80 1.14 1.91
C ILE A 38 -12.20 0.91 1.33
N ASP A 39 -12.85 1.97 0.84
CA ASP A 39 -14.19 1.91 0.22
C ASP A 39 -14.13 1.53 -1.27
N GLY A 40 -12.96 1.69 -1.88
CA GLY A 40 -12.73 1.53 -3.32
C GLY A 40 -12.93 0.10 -3.87
N LYS A 41 -12.82 -0.02 -5.20
CA LYS A 41 -13.04 -1.30 -5.92
C LYS A 41 -12.00 -2.37 -5.58
N LYS A 42 -10.72 -1.99 -5.35
CA LYS A 42 -9.64 -2.95 -5.03
C LYS A 42 -9.90 -3.74 -3.74
N PRO A 43 -10.10 -3.11 -2.56
CA PRO A 43 -10.33 -3.87 -1.33
C PRO A 43 -11.59 -4.74 -1.41
N GLN A 44 -12.63 -4.30 -2.14
CA GLN A 44 -13.83 -5.09 -2.35
C GLN A 44 -13.56 -6.33 -3.20
N ALA A 45 -12.79 -6.20 -4.30
CA ALA A 45 -12.43 -7.32 -5.15
C ALA A 45 -11.58 -8.36 -4.40
N PHE A 46 -10.61 -7.91 -3.60
CA PHE A 46 -9.79 -8.80 -2.78
C PHE A 46 -10.59 -9.50 -1.67
N LYS A 47 -11.52 -8.78 -1.03
CA LYS A 47 -12.45 -9.38 -0.05
C LYS A 47 -13.30 -10.46 -0.70
N LYS A 48 -13.91 -10.17 -1.87
CA LYS A 48 -14.72 -11.14 -2.63
C LYS A 48 -13.90 -12.38 -3.01
N TYR A 49 -12.67 -12.17 -3.49
CA TYR A 49 -11.74 -13.25 -3.80
C TYR A 49 -11.41 -14.10 -2.56
N ALA A 50 -11.09 -13.48 -1.43
CA ALA A 50 -10.76 -14.17 -0.19
C ALA A 50 -11.95 -15.02 0.32
N ILE A 51 -13.17 -14.48 0.30
CA ILE A 51 -14.38 -15.21 0.69
C ILE A 51 -14.57 -16.44 -0.21
N LYS A 52 -14.51 -16.25 -1.55
CA LYS A 52 -14.68 -17.34 -2.52
C LYS A 52 -13.68 -18.49 -2.30
N ASN A 53 -12.45 -18.16 -1.91
CA ASN A 53 -11.38 -19.13 -1.71
C ASN A 53 -11.22 -19.54 -0.23
N LYS A 54 -12.17 -19.21 0.63
CA LYS A 54 -12.17 -19.53 2.05
C LYS A 54 -10.90 -19.06 2.78
N LEU A 55 -10.36 -17.89 2.41
CA LEU A 55 -9.19 -17.23 3.00
C LEU A 55 -9.60 -16.14 3.98
N GLY A 56 -8.73 -15.79 4.93
CA GLY A 56 -8.84 -14.60 5.73
C GLY A 56 -8.60 -13.34 4.88
N PHE A 57 -9.25 -12.24 5.24
CA PHE A 57 -9.05 -10.94 4.61
C PHE A 57 -8.91 -9.83 5.65
N LEU A 58 -8.01 -8.91 5.40
CA LEU A 58 -7.86 -7.68 6.17
C LEU A 58 -7.52 -6.53 5.23
N ALA A 59 -8.32 -5.47 5.25
CA ALA A 59 -7.96 -4.17 4.66
C ALA A 59 -7.96 -3.12 5.76
N ILE A 60 -6.92 -2.30 5.84
CA ILE A 60 -6.70 -1.32 6.91
C ILE A 60 -6.67 0.07 6.33
N GLU A 61 -7.31 0.99 7.00
CA GLU A 61 -7.24 2.41 6.73
C GLU A 61 -6.32 3.06 7.77
N TYR A 62 -5.25 3.68 7.32
CA TYR A 62 -4.25 4.27 8.23
C TYR A 62 -4.82 5.47 8.98
N SER A 63 -4.19 5.84 10.10
CA SER A 63 -4.54 7.07 10.81
C SER A 63 -4.48 8.29 9.89
N GLY A 64 -5.50 9.16 9.98
CA GLY A 64 -5.65 10.34 9.13
C GLY A 64 -6.10 10.06 7.70
N HIS A 65 -6.43 8.80 7.36
CA HIS A 65 -7.03 8.42 6.07
C HIS A 65 -8.50 8.07 6.27
N GLY A 66 -9.31 8.39 5.27
CA GLY A 66 -10.74 8.06 5.23
C GLY A 66 -11.47 8.39 6.53
N LYS A 67 -11.99 7.36 7.23
CA LYS A 67 -12.73 7.50 8.49
C LYS A 67 -11.93 7.04 9.73
N SER A 68 -10.66 6.70 9.58
CA SER A 68 -9.76 6.46 10.71
C SER A 68 -9.47 7.77 11.45
N THR A 69 -9.27 7.70 12.77
CA THR A 69 -8.96 8.90 13.56
C THR A 69 -7.61 9.51 13.19
N GLY A 70 -7.49 10.80 13.46
CA GLY A 70 -6.27 11.58 13.23
C GLY A 70 -6.39 12.54 12.06
N LYS A 71 -5.40 13.44 11.94
CA LYS A 71 -5.28 14.37 10.81
C LYS A 71 -4.22 13.84 9.85
N PHE A 72 -4.51 13.82 8.55
CA PHE A 72 -3.58 13.36 7.51
C PHE A 72 -2.22 14.08 7.61
N THR A 73 -2.22 15.40 7.84
CA THR A 73 -1.02 16.22 7.98
C THR A 73 -0.14 15.88 9.19
N LYS A 74 -0.67 15.12 10.15
CA LYS A 74 0.09 14.56 11.28
C LYS A 74 0.57 13.13 11.03
N GLY A 75 0.22 12.55 9.87
CA GLY A 75 0.63 11.23 9.42
C GLY A 75 2.02 11.21 8.77
N ASN A 76 2.64 10.04 8.72
CA ASN A 76 3.90 9.80 8.01
C ASN A 76 4.13 8.30 7.82
N ILE A 77 5.16 7.92 7.07
CA ILE A 77 5.45 6.52 6.72
C ILE A 77 5.68 5.65 7.96
N THR A 78 6.38 6.16 8.97
CA THR A 78 6.59 5.44 10.25
C THR A 78 5.27 5.16 10.95
N LYS A 79 4.40 6.17 11.09
CA LYS A 79 3.09 6.03 11.75
C LYS A 79 2.20 5.04 11.00
N TRP A 80 2.10 5.16 9.67
CA TRP A 80 1.27 4.28 8.84
C TRP A 80 1.80 2.85 8.80
N SER A 81 3.13 2.67 8.81
CA SER A 81 3.75 1.34 8.96
C SER A 81 3.43 0.70 10.31
N ASN A 82 3.41 1.50 11.39
CA ASN A 82 3.01 1.03 12.72
C ASN A 82 1.51 0.74 12.81
N ASP A 83 0.66 1.51 12.13
CA ASP A 83 -0.77 1.22 12.03
C ASP A 83 -1.01 -0.15 11.38
N ALA A 84 -0.33 -0.42 10.26
CA ALA A 84 -0.37 -1.71 9.60
C ALA A 84 0.15 -2.82 10.52
N LYS A 85 1.33 -2.65 11.13
CA LYS A 85 1.92 -3.62 12.07
C LYS A 85 0.97 -3.98 13.20
N ASN A 86 0.40 -2.98 13.88
CA ASN A 86 -0.47 -3.19 15.03
C ASN A 86 -1.78 -3.88 14.63
N SER A 87 -2.35 -3.51 13.47
CA SER A 87 -3.56 -4.15 12.95
C SER A 87 -3.32 -5.60 12.58
N ILE A 88 -2.22 -5.89 11.89
CA ILE A 88 -1.82 -7.26 11.54
C ILE A 88 -1.62 -8.08 12.83
N LYS A 89 -0.86 -7.56 13.79
CA LYS A 89 -0.61 -8.26 15.06
C LYS A 89 -1.89 -8.57 15.82
N LYS A 90 -2.84 -7.63 15.87
CA LYS A 90 -4.09 -7.80 16.64
C LYS A 90 -5.13 -8.69 15.95
N ILE A 91 -5.24 -8.61 14.61
CA ILE A 91 -6.32 -9.26 13.85
C ILE A 91 -5.84 -10.58 13.24
N VAL A 92 -4.69 -10.58 12.55
CA VAL A 92 -4.15 -11.77 11.87
C VAL A 92 -3.40 -12.68 12.85
N LYS A 93 -2.88 -12.12 13.94
CA LYS A 93 -2.15 -12.84 15.00
C LYS A 93 -0.94 -13.61 14.44
N ARG A 94 -0.89 -14.92 14.61
CA ARG A 94 0.20 -15.80 14.16
C ARG A 94 -0.04 -16.44 12.79
N ASN A 95 -1.16 -16.15 12.13
CA ASN A 95 -1.48 -16.76 10.84
C ASN A 95 -0.53 -16.29 9.73
N LYS A 96 -0.38 -17.12 8.71
CA LYS A 96 0.31 -16.80 7.46
C LYS A 96 -0.47 -15.76 6.68
N PHE A 97 0.21 -14.93 5.90
CA PHE A 97 -0.48 -13.96 5.05
C PHE A 97 0.29 -13.57 3.79
N ILE A 98 -0.47 -13.10 2.81
CA ILE A 98 0.02 -12.46 1.59
C ILE A 98 -0.25 -10.96 1.72
N LEU A 99 0.77 -10.15 1.49
CA LEU A 99 0.63 -8.70 1.39
C LEU A 99 0.18 -8.30 -0.02
N VAL A 100 -0.81 -7.42 -0.09
CA VAL A 100 -1.23 -6.75 -1.33
C VAL A 100 -1.15 -5.26 -1.10
N GLY A 101 -0.12 -4.62 -1.66
CA GLY A 101 0.14 -3.20 -1.46
C GLY A 101 -0.10 -2.38 -2.73
N SER A 102 -0.95 -1.36 -2.66
CA SER A 102 -1.19 -0.44 -3.79
C SER A 102 -0.42 0.86 -3.59
N SER A 103 0.39 1.27 -4.58
CA SER A 103 1.15 2.53 -4.56
C SER A 103 1.99 2.67 -3.27
N MET A 104 1.73 3.67 -2.40
CA MET A 104 2.33 3.78 -1.06
C MET A 104 2.15 2.50 -0.23
N GLY A 105 1.03 1.80 -0.38
CA GLY A 105 0.78 0.54 0.34
C GLY A 105 1.84 -0.52 0.07
N ALA A 106 2.49 -0.51 -1.09
CA ALA A 106 3.64 -1.38 -1.37
C ALA A 106 4.87 -0.98 -0.51
N TRP A 107 5.10 0.31 -0.30
CA TRP A 107 6.15 0.78 0.63
C TRP A 107 5.87 0.34 2.07
N ILE A 108 4.63 0.55 2.53
CA ILE A 108 4.20 0.09 3.85
C ILE A 108 4.35 -1.44 3.97
N SER A 109 4.03 -2.19 2.90
CA SER A 109 4.22 -3.65 2.84
C SER A 109 5.69 -4.04 3.02
N LEU A 110 6.61 -3.38 2.32
CA LEU A 110 8.06 -3.62 2.46
C LEU A 110 8.53 -3.40 3.90
N ASN A 111 7.99 -2.40 4.60
CA ASN A 111 8.29 -2.15 6.00
C ASN A 111 7.81 -3.28 6.93
N GLN A 112 6.81 -4.09 6.53
CA GLN A 112 6.32 -5.19 7.36
C GLN A 112 7.27 -6.40 7.37
N PHE A 113 8.14 -6.57 6.37
CA PHE A 113 9.08 -7.68 6.33
C PHE A 113 10.03 -7.74 7.54
N LYS A 114 10.36 -6.59 8.15
CA LYS A 114 11.18 -6.55 9.36
C LYS A 114 10.48 -7.14 10.60
N TYR A 115 9.14 -7.19 10.60
CA TYR A 115 8.35 -7.65 11.76
C TYR A 115 7.76 -9.05 11.55
N PHE A 116 7.40 -9.40 10.31
CA PHE A 116 6.57 -10.56 10.00
C PHE A 116 7.22 -11.49 8.97
N LYS A 117 8.54 -11.48 8.84
CA LYS A 117 9.26 -12.26 7.82
C LYS A 117 8.81 -13.73 7.76
N LYS A 118 8.58 -14.37 8.91
CA LYS A 118 8.16 -15.78 9.00
C LYS A 118 6.67 -16.01 8.68
N GLN A 119 5.86 -14.94 8.66
CA GLN A 119 4.41 -15.01 8.39
C GLN A 119 4.04 -14.51 6.99
N ILE A 120 4.93 -13.80 6.31
CA ILE A 120 4.71 -13.31 4.94
C ILE A 120 5.06 -14.45 3.97
N PHE A 121 4.05 -14.94 3.26
CA PHE A 121 4.15 -16.04 2.31
C PHE A 121 4.03 -15.60 0.85
N GLY A 122 3.71 -14.35 0.60
CA GLY A 122 3.67 -13.76 -0.73
C GLY A 122 3.54 -12.24 -0.68
N PHE A 123 3.88 -11.58 -1.79
CA PHE A 123 3.71 -10.14 -1.91
C PHE A 123 3.27 -9.78 -3.33
N VAL A 124 2.15 -9.06 -3.44
CA VAL A 124 1.65 -8.46 -4.68
C VAL A 124 1.68 -6.95 -4.54
N GLY A 125 2.49 -6.29 -5.36
CA GLY A 125 2.54 -4.82 -5.44
C GLY A 125 1.81 -4.31 -6.68
N ILE A 126 1.00 -3.28 -6.53
CA ILE A 126 0.18 -2.68 -7.59
C ILE A 126 0.59 -1.22 -7.74
N GLY A 127 1.15 -0.81 -8.89
CA GLY A 127 1.66 0.54 -9.11
C GLY A 127 2.62 0.97 -8.00
N SER A 128 3.54 0.07 -7.61
CA SER A 128 4.35 0.19 -6.39
C SER A 128 5.19 1.46 -6.36
N ALA A 129 5.06 2.28 -5.30
CA ALA A 129 5.69 3.60 -5.15
C ALA A 129 6.53 3.73 -3.86
N PRO A 130 7.51 2.85 -3.59
CA PRO A 130 8.37 3.06 -2.43
C PRO A 130 9.24 4.31 -2.61
N GLU A 131 9.46 5.05 -1.52
CA GLU A 131 10.28 6.27 -1.51
C GLU A 131 9.78 7.40 -2.47
N PHE A 132 8.50 7.37 -2.88
CA PHE A 132 7.94 8.35 -3.81
C PHE A 132 8.03 9.79 -3.29
N LEU A 133 7.97 10.00 -1.98
CA LEU A 133 8.08 11.31 -1.35
C LEU A 133 9.40 12.02 -1.69
N GLU A 134 10.51 11.29 -1.73
CA GLU A 134 11.80 11.83 -2.15
C GLU A 134 11.96 11.78 -3.66
N LYS A 135 11.69 10.62 -4.28
CA LYS A 135 12.07 10.36 -5.67
C LYS A 135 11.13 10.98 -6.70
N LEU A 136 9.83 11.10 -6.37
CA LEU A 136 8.82 11.62 -7.29
C LEU A 136 8.25 13.00 -6.88
N MET A 137 8.32 13.35 -5.57
CA MET A 137 7.84 14.66 -5.10
C MET A 137 9.00 15.62 -4.83
N TRP A 138 9.80 15.39 -3.80
CA TRP A 138 10.85 16.31 -3.39
C TRP A 138 11.83 16.67 -4.51
N LYS A 139 12.24 15.70 -5.33
CA LYS A 139 13.15 15.97 -6.47
C LYS A 139 12.52 16.91 -7.50
N LYS A 140 11.22 16.86 -7.68
CA LYS A 140 10.47 17.70 -8.62
C LYS A 140 10.08 19.07 -8.05
N PHE A 141 10.17 19.28 -6.74
CA PHE A 141 9.86 20.57 -6.12
C PHE A 141 10.84 21.64 -6.58
N THR A 142 10.30 22.80 -6.94
CA THR A 142 11.10 23.99 -7.26
C THR A 142 11.86 24.50 -6.04
N LYS A 143 12.86 25.35 -6.25
CA LYS A 143 13.56 26.03 -5.14
C LYS A 143 12.59 26.78 -4.22
N LYS A 144 11.58 27.48 -4.81
CA LYS A 144 10.52 28.19 -4.08
C LYS A 144 9.69 27.23 -3.21
N MET A 145 9.20 26.11 -3.75
CA MET A 145 8.45 25.09 -3.00
C MET A 145 9.28 24.48 -1.87
N LYS A 146 10.57 24.20 -2.13
CA LYS A 146 11.48 23.66 -1.10
C LYS A 146 11.74 24.66 0.03
N LYS A 147 11.84 25.96 -0.28
CA LYS A 147 11.94 27.03 0.73
C LYS A 147 10.64 27.11 1.53
N GLU A 148 9.50 27.19 0.85
CA GLU A 148 8.19 27.33 1.48
C GLU A 148 7.87 26.18 2.44
N ILE A 149 8.03 24.91 2.01
CA ILE A 149 7.74 23.77 2.90
C ILE A 149 8.68 23.69 4.10
N LYS A 150 9.92 24.16 3.97
CA LYS A 150 10.86 24.23 5.10
C LYS A 150 10.48 25.31 6.10
N THR A 151 9.99 26.46 5.64
CA THR A 151 9.61 27.60 6.50
C THR A 151 8.23 27.42 7.12
N LYS A 152 7.21 27.08 6.29
CA LYS A 152 5.82 26.94 6.74
C LYS A 152 5.50 25.55 7.29
N GLY A 153 6.38 24.56 7.08
CA GLY A 153 6.17 23.16 7.47
C GLY A 153 5.24 22.35 6.57
N ILE A 154 4.50 23.01 5.66
CA ILE A 154 3.50 22.41 4.78
C ILE A 154 3.37 23.18 3.47
N ILE A 155 3.11 22.46 2.38
CA ILE A 155 2.64 23.01 1.11
C ILE A 155 1.47 22.18 0.60
N THR A 156 0.63 22.82 -0.24
CA THR A 156 -0.43 22.12 -0.98
C THR A 156 0.02 21.95 -2.42
N ILE A 157 0.01 20.69 -2.91
CA ILE A 157 0.35 20.36 -4.28
C ILE A 157 -0.95 20.15 -5.05
N ARG A 158 -1.11 20.87 -6.14
CA ARG A 158 -2.17 20.59 -7.11
C ARG A 158 -1.66 19.59 -8.13
N HIS A 159 -2.35 18.47 -8.29
CA HIS A 159 -2.11 17.59 -9.42
C HIS A 159 -2.84 18.13 -10.63
N GLY A 160 -2.08 18.47 -11.66
CA GLY A 160 -2.66 18.74 -12.99
C GLY A 160 -3.28 17.44 -13.53
N GLN A 161 -4.55 17.53 -13.89
CA GLN A 161 -5.30 16.65 -14.82
C GLN A 161 -5.15 15.13 -14.71
N SER A 162 -4.79 14.55 -13.58
CA SER A 162 -4.94 13.11 -13.43
C SER A 162 -6.38 12.78 -13.07
N ASN A 163 -6.98 11.78 -13.78
CA ASN A 163 -8.32 11.25 -13.58
C ASN A 163 -8.55 10.60 -12.18
N PHE A 164 -8.01 11.21 -11.13
CA PHE A 164 -8.37 10.88 -9.76
C PHE A 164 -9.74 11.52 -9.48
N ARG A 165 -10.76 10.69 -9.38
CA ARG A 165 -12.14 11.06 -9.01
C ARG A 165 -12.26 11.62 -7.59
N ASP A 166 -11.19 12.02 -6.94
CA ASP A 166 -11.26 12.67 -5.66
C ASP A 166 -11.46 14.17 -5.87
N LYS A 167 -12.51 14.70 -5.28
CA LYS A 167 -12.93 16.11 -5.32
C LYS A 167 -11.86 17.10 -4.82
N LEU A 168 -10.71 16.63 -4.40
CA LEU A 168 -9.58 17.42 -3.95
C LEU A 168 -8.37 17.12 -4.85
N ASN A 169 -8.22 17.87 -5.95
CA ASN A 169 -6.98 17.88 -6.74
C ASN A 169 -5.78 18.43 -5.95
N GLU A 170 -5.85 18.50 -4.63
CA GLU A 170 -4.88 19.12 -3.76
C GLU A 170 -4.41 18.16 -2.67
N TYR A 171 -3.07 18.05 -2.53
CA TYR A 171 -2.45 17.21 -1.53
C TYR A 171 -1.63 18.04 -0.56
N PRO A 172 -1.98 18.07 0.74
CA PRO A 172 -1.14 18.71 1.74
C PRO A 172 0.08 17.83 2.01
N ILE A 173 1.26 18.34 1.67
CA ILE A 173 2.53 17.67 1.92
C ILE A 173 3.27 18.43 3.02
N THR A 174 3.59 17.74 4.10
CA THR A 174 4.32 18.32 5.22
C THR A 174 5.81 18.03 5.13
N TYR A 175 6.64 18.94 5.64
CA TYR A 175 8.09 18.72 5.67
C TYR A 175 8.47 17.54 6.58
N GLN A 176 7.70 17.31 7.67
CA GLN A 176 7.90 16.14 8.52
C GLN A 176 7.64 14.82 7.77
N LEU A 177 6.66 14.78 6.87
CA LEU A 177 6.39 13.60 6.02
C LEU A 177 7.57 13.31 5.08
N ILE A 178 8.13 14.35 4.44
CA ILE A 178 9.34 14.20 3.60
C ILE A 178 10.53 13.68 4.43
N LYS A 179 10.79 14.30 5.59
CA LYS A 179 11.89 13.87 6.50
C LYS A 179 11.73 12.43 6.97
N ASP A 180 10.51 12.05 7.34
CA ASP A 180 10.20 10.70 7.79
C ASP A 180 10.33 9.68 6.64
N GLY A 181 9.91 10.04 5.42
CA GLY A 181 10.11 9.20 4.23
C GLY A 181 11.59 8.86 4.00
N ARG A 182 12.50 9.83 4.20
CA ARG A 182 13.95 9.61 4.13
C ARG A 182 14.48 8.62 5.15
N LYS A 183 13.90 8.58 6.37
CA LYS A 183 14.23 7.61 7.41
C LYS A 183 13.75 6.20 7.09
N ASN A 184 12.70 6.08 6.27
CA ASN A 184 12.06 4.81 5.91
C ASN A 184 12.51 4.27 4.54
N LYS A 185 13.76 4.50 4.13
CA LYS A 185 14.31 3.96 2.89
C LYS A 185 14.29 2.43 2.89
N VAL A 186 13.85 1.86 1.77
CA VAL A 186 13.74 0.41 1.55
C VAL A 186 14.43 -0.06 0.28
N LEU A 187 14.60 0.82 -0.72
CA LEU A 187 15.09 0.45 -2.05
C LEU A 187 16.59 0.09 -2.10
N SER A 188 17.34 0.35 -1.04
CA SER A 188 18.73 -0.05 -0.90
C SER A 188 18.94 -1.36 -0.11
N LYS A 189 17.87 -1.93 0.45
CA LYS A 189 17.92 -3.07 1.36
C LYS A 189 17.54 -4.35 0.64
N LYS A 190 18.41 -5.36 0.64
CA LYS A 190 18.03 -6.69 0.16
C LYS A 190 17.21 -7.45 1.20
N ILE A 191 16.17 -8.14 0.75
CA ILE A 191 15.27 -8.95 1.59
C ILE A 191 15.45 -10.40 1.17
N ARG A 192 16.12 -11.20 1.98
CA ARG A 192 16.29 -12.64 1.73
C ARG A 192 14.99 -13.36 2.05
N SER A 193 14.26 -13.75 1.02
CA SER A 193 12.99 -14.48 1.14
C SER A 193 12.78 -15.31 -0.13
N LYS A 194 12.28 -16.55 0.01
CA LYS A 194 12.00 -17.47 -1.11
C LYS A 194 10.54 -17.43 -1.57
N ILE A 195 9.76 -16.44 -1.11
CA ILE A 195 8.33 -16.32 -1.44
C ILE A 195 8.11 -15.84 -2.88
N LYS A 196 6.88 -15.98 -3.39
CA LYS A 196 6.47 -15.33 -4.65
C LYS A 196 6.26 -13.83 -4.47
N ILE A 197 6.86 -13.05 -5.37
CA ILE A 197 6.73 -11.59 -5.45
C ILE A 197 6.21 -11.24 -6.84
N THR A 198 5.02 -10.68 -6.92
CA THR A 198 4.44 -10.21 -8.18
C THR A 198 4.21 -8.71 -8.13
N MET A 199 4.79 -7.98 -9.07
CA MET A 199 4.50 -6.56 -9.30
C MET A 199 3.58 -6.42 -10.48
N VAL A 200 2.45 -5.75 -10.32
CA VAL A 200 1.51 -5.39 -11.39
C VAL A 200 1.58 -3.89 -11.62
N HIS A 201 1.81 -3.47 -12.85
CA HIS A 201 2.00 -2.05 -13.18
C HIS A 201 1.29 -1.68 -14.47
N GLY A 202 0.70 -0.50 -14.53
CA GLY A 202 0.09 0.03 -15.75
C GLY A 202 1.15 0.54 -16.73
N SER A 203 1.03 0.21 -18.03
CA SER A 203 2.00 0.70 -19.03
C SER A 203 1.88 2.19 -19.31
N LYS A 204 0.73 2.79 -18.97
CA LYS A 204 0.45 4.23 -19.03
C LYS A 204 0.32 4.86 -17.64
N ASP A 205 1.07 4.34 -16.66
CA ASP A 205 1.14 4.96 -15.32
C ASP A 205 1.97 6.24 -15.38
N GLU A 206 1.31 7.38 -15.40
CA GLU A 206 1.93 8.71 -15.46
C GLU A 206 2.40 9.21 -14.09
N VAL A 207 1.95 8.56 -13.01
CA VAL A 207 2.27 8.94 -11.63
C VAL A 207 3.56 8.30 -11.14
N VAL A 208 3.68 6.98 -11.39
CA VAL A 208 4.81 6.18 -10.91
C VAL A 208 5.43 5.41 -12.08
N PRO A 209 6.70 5.65 -12.43
CA PRO A 209 7.38 4.88 -13.47
C PRO A 209 7.48 3.39 -13.15
N VAL A 210 7.33 2.52 -14.17
CA VAL A 210 7.47 1.05 -14.06
C VAL A 210 8.79 0.64 -13.40
N SER A 211 9.84 1.45 -13.55
CA SER A 211 11.15 1.21 -12.92
C SER A 211 11.08 1.04 -11.40
N PHE A 212 10.08 1.62 -10.74
CA PHE A 212 9.85 1.41 -9.29
C PHE A 212 9.45 -0.03 -8.97
N SER A 213 8.56 -0.63 -9.76
CA SER A 213 8.21 -2.05 -9.63
C SER A 213 9.40 -2.96 -9.89
N ARG A 214 10.24 -2.66 -10.90
CA ARG A 214 11.50 -3.39 -11.16
C ARG A 214 12.46 -3.28 -9.97
N LYS A 215 12.62 -2.09 -9.38
CA LYS A 215 13.43 -1.88 -8.17
C LYS A 215 12.90 -2.67 -6.97
N VAL A 216 11.57 -2.76 -6.78
CA VAL A 216 11.00 -3.61 -5.73
C VAL A 216 11.38 -5.07 -5.95
N LEU A 217 11.25 -5.59 -7.16
CA LEU A 217 11.64 -6.97 -7.49
C LEU A 217 13.12 -7.24 -7.21
N SER A 218 14.01 -6.27 -7.49
CA SER A 218 15.44 -6.43 -7.23
C SER A 218 15.82 -6.50 -5.75
N LEU A 219 14.91 -6.11 -4.83
CA LEU A 219 15.12 -6.25 -3.38
C LEU A 219 15.10 -7.71 -2.92
N PHE A 220 14.52 -8.61 -3.70
CA PHE A 220 14.28 -10.00 -3.35
C PHE A 220 15.10 -10.95 -4.24
N PRO A 221 16.42 -11.06 -4.05
CA PRO A 221 17.27 -11.85 -4.95
C PRO A 221 16.92 -13.35 -4.98
N SER A 222 16.43 -13.89 -3.86
CA SER A 222 16.13 -15.33 -3.72
C SER A 222 14.65 -15.67 -3.95
N ALA A 223 13.80 -14.68 -4.31
CA ALA A 223 12.37 -14.88 -4.50
C ALA A 223 12.02 -15.29 -5.94
N GLN A 224 10.88 -15.95 -6.11
CA GLN A 224 10.26 -16.10 -7.41
C GLN A 224 9.61 -14.77 -7.80
N ARG A 225 10.20 -14.07 -8.77
CA ARG A 225 9.86 -12.69 -9.12
C ARG A 225 9.12 -12.61 -10.44
N LYS A 226 8.01 -11.85 -10.47
CA LYS A 226 7.22 -11.60 -11.70
C LYS A 226 6.86 -10.12 -11.82
N LEU A 227 7.05 -9.56 -13.02
CA LEU A 227 6.49 -8.26 -13.40
C LEU A 227 5.38 -8.48 -14.43
N VAL A 228 4.23 -7.91 -14.14
CA VAL A 228 3.07 -7.95 -15.04
C VAL A 228 2.73 -6.53 -15.46
N LEU A 229 2.88 -6.23 -16.74
CA LEU A 229 2.48 -4.97 -17.32
C LEU A 229 1.04 -5.06 -17.84
N ILE A 230 0.20 -4.14 -17.41
CA ILE A 230 -1.15 -3.98 -17.90
C ILE A 230 -1.11 -3.00 -19.08
N LYS A 231 -1.32 -3.48 -20.30
CA LYS A 231 -1.36 -2.65 -21.52
C LYS A 231 -2.41 -1.54 -21.33
N ASN A 232 -2.04 -0.29 -21.61
CA ASN A 232 -2.85 0.90 -21.44
C ASN A 232 -3.41 1.11 -20.01
N GLY A 233 -2.88 0.41 -19.00
CA GLY A 233 -3.29 0.59 -17.62
C GLY A 233 -2.73 1.90 -17.03
N ASP A 234 -3.56 2.58 -16.27
CA ASP A 234 -3.24 3.77 -15.47
C ASP A 234 -2.58 3.41 -14.14
N HIS A 235 -2.29 4.43 -13.30
CA HIS A 235 -1.76 4.22 -11.95
C HIS A 235 -2.73 3.46 -11.05
N SER A 236 -4.01 3.72 -11.19
CA SER A 236 -5.03 3.20 -10.28
C SER A 236 -5.30 1.71 -10.49
N LEU A 237 -5.27 1.23 -11.74
CA LEU A 237 -5.61 -0.14 -12.13
C LEU A 237 -6.92 -0.64 -11.50
N SER A 238 -7.91 0.26 -11.36
CA SER A 238 -9.17 0.00 -10.65
C SER A 238 -10.33 -0.36 -11.58
N ASN A 239 -10.12 -0.34 -12.90
CA ASN A 239 -11.11 -0.79 -13.88
C ASN A 239 -11.23 -2.32 -13.88
N GLN A 240 -12.33 -2.84 -14.44
CA GLN A 240 -12.70 -4.25 -14.35
C GLN A 240 -11.61 -5.19 -14.94
N ALA A 241 -11.09 -4.88 -16.13
CA ALA A 241 -10.11 -5.73 -16.80
C ALA A 241 -8.75 -5.78 -16.04
N PRO A 242 -8.14 -4.64 -15.64
CA PRO A 242 -6.98 -4.63 -14.74
C PRO A 242 -7.22 -5.40 -13.44
N LEU A 243 -8.38 -5.21 -12.79
CA LEU A 243 -8.69 -5.91 -11.53
C LEU A 243 -8.77 -7.44 -11.73
N LYS A 244 -9.41 -7.92 -12.79
CA LYS A 244 -9.44 -9.35 -13.11
C LYS A 244 -8.02 -9.92 -13.25
N LYS A 245 -7.11 -9.19 -13.91
CA LYS A 245 -5.72 -9.61 -14.07
C LYS A 245 -4.95 -9.62 -12.76
N ILE A 246 -5.13 -8.60 -11.91
CA ILE A 246 -4.55 -8.55 -10.56
C ILE A 246 -5.03 -9.72 -9.72
N ILE A 247 -6.33 -10.04 -9.74
CA ILE A 247 -6.88 -11.20 -9.02
C ILE A 247 -6.30 -12.52 -9.55
N LYS A 248 -6.12 -12.67 -10.86
CA LYS A 248 -5.44 -13.84 -11.44
C LYS A 248 -4.01 -13.98 -10.91
N GLU A 249 -3.25 -12.90 -10.85
CA GLU A 249 -1.88 -12.93 -10.32
C GLU A 249 -1.84 -13.19 -8.80
N LEU A 250 -2.78 -12.64 -8.05
CA LEU A 250 -2.93 -12.98 -6.62
C LEU A 250 -3.25 -14.48 -6.46
N ASN A 251 -4.13 -15.04 -7.28
CA ASN A 251 -4.44 -16.46 -7.26
C ASN A 251 -3.20 -17.34 -7.55
N ASN A 252 -2.33 -16.92 -8.47
CA ASN A 252 -1.08 -17.61 -8.75
C ASN A 252 -0.12 -17.62 -7.53
N VAL A 253 -0.15 -16.56 -6.72
CA VAL A 253 0.62 -16.50 -5.47
C VAL A 253 0.00 -17.39 -4.38
N VAL A 254 -1.34 -17.44 -4.32
CA VAL A 254 -2.07 -18.23 -3.32
C VAL A 254 -1.92 -19.73 -3.54
N LYS A 255 -2.04 -20.19 -4.80
CA LYS A 255 -2.03 -21.64 -5.15
C LYS A 255 -0.78 -22.40 -4.70
N ASP A 256 0.35 -21.71 -4.55
CA ASP A 256 1.60 -22.33 -4.12
C ASP A 256 1.71 -22.44 -2.58
N ILE A 257 0.72 -21.94 -1.84
CA ILE A 257 0.77 -21.86 -0.37
C ILE A 257 -0.26 -22.79 0.25
N ILE A 258 -1.34 -23.06 -0.47
CA ILE A 258 -2.43 -23.98 -0.09
C ILE A 258 -2.41 -25.20 -0.98
#